data_ef98841be71f5fe988b7de9797e835b5
#
_entry.id   ef98841be71f5fe988b7de9797e835b5
#
_cell.length_a   1.000
_cell.length_b   1.000
_cell.length_c   1.000
_cell.angle_alpha   90.00
_cell.angle_beta   90.00
_cell.angle_gamma   90.00
#
_symmetry.space_group_name_H-M   'P 1'
#
loop_
_entity.id
_entity.type
_entity.pdbx_description
1 polymer ?
#
loop_
_entity_poly.entity_id
_entity_poly.type
_entity_poly.pdbx_seq_one_letter_code
_entity_poly.pdbx_strand_id
1 'polypeptide(L)'
;MSEHITHLSDAAFEQEVLLSQLPVLVDYWAEWCGPCKMIAPILDDISREYAGRLKVAKLNIDDNQQTPPKYGIRGIPTLMLFKNGNVEATKVGALSKSQLTAFIDSNI
;
A
#
# COMPACT_ATOMS: atom_id res chain seq x y z
N MET A 1 5.45 -4.43 14.09
CA MET A 1 4.40 -4.38 13.06
C MET A 1 3.18 -3.70 13.64
N SER A 2 2.59 -2.77 12.90
CA SER A 2 1.45 -2.02 13.40
C SER A 2 0.15 -2.81 13.22
N GLU A 3 -0.69 -2.79 14.24
CA GLU A 3 -2.03 -3.39 14.18
C GLU A 3 -2.96 -2.61 13.23
N HIS A 4 -2.55 -1.41 12.81
CA HIS A 4 -3.32 -0.60 11.87
C HIS A 4 -3.03 -0.96 10.41
N ILE A 5 -2.09 -1.86 10.15
CA ILE A 5 -1.77 -2.30 8.79
C ILE A 5 -2.55 -3.57 8.47
N THR A 6 -3.25 -3.55 7.34
CA THR A 6 -3.98 -4.71 6.85
C THR A 6 -3.05 -5.54 5.95
N HIS A 7 -2.91 -6.83 6.25
CA HIS A 7 -2.16 -7.73 5.40
C HIS A 7 -3.11 -8.38 4.40
N LEU A 8 -2.89 -8.09 3.12
CA LEU A 8 -3.77 -8.50 2.04
C LEU A 8 -3.42 -9.88 1.50
N SER A 9 -4.41 -10.48 0.86
CA SER A 9 -4.22 -11.66 0.03
C SER A 9 -4.92 -11.44 -1.31
N ASP A 10 -4.58 -12.27 -2.30
CA ASP A 10 -5.30 -12.22 -3.59
C ASP A 10 -6.80 -12.39 -3.38
N ALA A 11 -7.19 -13.32 -2.51
CA ALA A 11 -8.60 -13.61 -2.25
C ALA A 11 -9.34 -12.45 -1.56
N ALA A 12 -8.66 -11.70 -0.70
CA ALA A 12 -9.28 -10.64 0.08
C ALA A 12 -9.15 -9.26 -0.57
N PHE A 13 -8.45 -9.14 -1.69
CA PHE A 13 -8.13 -7.85 -2.28
C PHE A 13 -9.37 -7.04 -2.64
N GLU A 14 -10.34 -7.67 -3.27
CA GLU A 14 -11.57 -6.96 -3.65
C GLU A 14 -12.28 -6.40 -2.43
N GLN A 15 -12.51 -7.22 -1.43
CA GLN A 15 -13.24 -6.82 -0.23
C GLN A 15 -12.49 -5.74 0.56
N GLU A 16 -11.19 -5.91 0.71
CA GLU A 16 -10.39 -5.02 1.56
C GLU A 16 -9.97 -3.73 0.87
N VAL A 17 -9.82 -3.74 -0.44
CA VAL A 17 -9.31 -2.58 -1.18
C VAL A 17 -10.38 -1.97 -2.09
N LEU A 18 -10.94 -2.77 -2.99
CA LEU A 18 -11.82 -2.23 -4.02
C LEU A 18 -13.18 -1.79 -3.45
N LEU A 19 -13.66 -2.46 -2.42
CA LEU A 19 -14.93 -2.14 -1.77
C LEU A 19 -14.77 -1.29 -0.51
N SER A 20 -13.55 -0.84 -0.22
CA SER A 20 -13.27 -0.02 0.96
C SER A 20 -13.95 1.35 0.83
N GLN A 21 -14.54 1.81 1.94
CA GLN A 21 -15.12 3.16 2.01
C GLN A 21 -14.07 4.23 2.23
N LEU A 22 -12.90 3.85 2.77
CA LEU A 22 -11.77 4.75 2.93
C LEU A 22 -10.82 4.58 1.75
N PRO A 23 -10.05 5.63 1.39
CA PRO A 23 -8.91 5.43 0.50
C PRO A 23 -7.96 4.39 1.07
N VAL A 24 -7.32 3.62 0.19
CA VAL A 24 -6.40 2.55 0.60
C VAL A 24 -5.05 2.76 -0.06
N LEU A 25 -4.01 2.80 0.75
CA LEU A 25 -2.62 2.79 0.26
C LEU A 25 -2.14 1.35 0.30
N VAL A 26 -1.86 0.79 -0.88
CA VAL A 26 -1.37 -0.59 -1.00
C VAL A 26 0.13 -0.56 -1.26
N ASP A 27 0.88 -1.27 -0.42
CA ASP A 27 2.32 -1.50 -0.56
C ASP A 27 2.56 -2.89 -1.10
N TYR A 28 3.04 -3.00 -2.35
CA TYR A 28 3.46 -4.28 -2.94
C TYR A 28 4.91 -4.52 -2.56
N TRP A 29 5.19 -5.61 -1.85
CA TRP A 29 6.51 -5.83 -1.24
C TRP A 29 6.90 -7.30 -1.23
N ALA A 30 8.16 -7.59 -0.86
CA ALA A 30 8.65 -8.95 -0.65
C ALA A 30 9.71 -8.94 0.44
N GLU A 31 9.88 -10.10 1.09
CA GLU A 31 10.84 -10.25 2.19
C GLU A 31 12.29 -9.98 1.76
N TRP A 32 12.65 -10.35 0.53
CA TRP A 32 14.00 -10.18 0.02
C TRP A 32 14.30 -8.75 -0.43
N CYS A 33 13.34 -7.86 -0.37
CA CYS A 33 13.46 -6.51 -0.91
C CYS A 33 13.94 -5.55 0.17
N GLY A 34 15.20 -5.11 0.08
CA GLY A 34 15.79 -4.16 1.03
C GLY A 34 15.04 -2.83 1.11
N PRO A 35 14.79 -2.16 -0.03
CA PRO A 35 14.03 -0.91 0.00
C PRO A 35 12.64 -1.05 0.58
N CYS A 36 11.98 -2.20 0.40
CA CYS A 36 10.68 -2.46 1.02
C CYS A 36 10.77 -2.42 2.54
N LYS A 37 11.85 -2.98 3.09
CA LYS A 37 12.05 -3.00 4.55
C LYS A 37 12.38 -1.62 5.09
N MET A 38 13.02 -0.77 4.29
CA MET A 38 13.34 0.59 4.70
C MET A 38 12.09 1.43 4.94
N ILE A 39 11.02 1.21 4.16
CA ILE A 39 9.80 2.01 4.32
C ILE A 39 8.81 1.38 5.30
N ALA A 40 9.04 0.18 5.79
CA ALA A 40 8.11 -0.48 6.70
C ALA A 40 7.82 0.36 7.96
N PRO A 41 8.85 0.91 8.67
CA PRO A 41 8.57 1.76 9.83
C PRO A 41 7.80 3.03 9.46
N ILE A 42 8.06 3.58 8.28
CA ILE A 42 7.37 4.78 7.80
C ILE A 42 5.88 4.47 7.59
N LEU A 43 5.58 3.32 7.01
CA LEU A 43 4.20 2.90 6.81
C LEU A 43 3.48 2.63 8.12
N ASP A 44 4.19 2.09 9.11
CA ASP A 44 3.62 1.93 10.46
C ASP A 44 3.20 3.29 11.04
N ASP A 45 4.08 4.30 10.94
CA ASP A 45 3.76 5.64 11.41
C ASP A 45 2.55 6.23 10.68
N ILE A 46 2.54 6.11 9.36
CA ILE A 46 1.45 6.63 8.52
C ILE A 46 0.14 5.94 8.87
N SER A 47 0.15 4.64 9.09
CA SER A 47 -1.07 3.91 9.43
C SER A 47 -1.71 4.43 10.71
N ARG A 48 -0.90 4.85 11.68
CA ARG A 48 -1.41 5.43 12.91
C ARG A 48 -1.87 6.87 12.72
N GLU A 49 -1.07 7.67 12.00
CA GLU A 49 -1.37 9.10 11.82
C GLU A 49 -2.61 9.33 10.97
N TYR A 50 -2.88 8.42 10.03
CA TYR A 50 -4.01 8.56 9.12
C TYR A 50 -5.20 7.67 9.50
N ALA A 51 -5.19 7.06 10.68
CA ALA A 51 -6.27 6.19 11.12
C ALA A 51 -7.61 6.92 11.01
N GLY A 52 -8.60 6.25 10.42
CA GLY A 52 -9.92 6.84 10.18
C GLY A 52 -10.04 7.63 8.88
N ARG A 53 -8.92 7.95 8.20
CA ARG A 53 -8.93 8.70 6.95
C ARG A 53 -8.32 7.91 5.80
N LEU A 54 -7.45 6.97 6.11
CA LEU A 54 -6.73 6.17 5.13
C LEU A 54 -6.52 4.78 5.70
N LYS A 55 -6.72 3.77 4.89
CA LYS A 55 -6.37 2.40 5.22
C LYS A 55 -5.01 2.10 4.61
N VAL A 56 -4.07 1.60 5.40
CA VAL A 56 -2.76 1.18 4.91
C VAL A 56 -2.73 -0.33 4.86
N ALA A 57 -2.37 -0.88 3.71
CA ALA A 57 -2.39 -2.31 3.47
C ALA A 57 -1.13 -2.74 2.75
N LYS A 58 -0.73 -4.00 2.96
CA LYS A 58 0.48 -4.57 2.36
C LYS A 58 0.13 -5.88 1.67
N LEU A 59 0.68 -6.07 0.46
CA LEU A 59 0.53 -7.31 -0.30
C LEU A 59 1.91 -7.89 -0.61
N ASN A 60 2.18 -9.06 -0.04
CA ASN A 60 3.43 -9.78 -0.34
C ASN A 60 3.29 -10.44 -1.72
N ILE A 61 4.14 -10.03 -2.67
CA ILE A 61 3.99 -10.48 -4.06
C ILE A 61 4.42 -11.94 -4.27
N ASP A 62 5.23 -12.49 -3.38
CA ASP A 62 5.64 -13.89 -3.49
C ASP A 62 4.53 -14.84 -3.08
N ASP A 63 3.75 -14.42 -2.08
CA ASP A 63 2.62 -15.22 -1.56
C ASP A 63 1.33 -14.97 -2.33
N ASN A 64 1.27 -13.89 -3.12
CA ASN A 64 0.06 -13.45 -3.80
C ASN A 64 0.41 -13.00 -5.21
N GLN A 65 0.38 -13.96 -6.15
CA GLN A 65 0.90 -13.74 -7.49
C GLN A 65 -0.16 -13.34 -8.51
N GLN A 66 -1.42 -13.32 -8.13
CA GLN A 66 -2.52 -12.99 -9.06
C GLN A 66 -2.82 -11.50 -9.14
N THR A 67 -2.75 -10.79 -8.02
CA THR A 67 -3.09 -9.36 -7.97
C THR A 67 -2.04 -8.48 -8.64
N PRO A 68 -0.73 -8.64 -8.39
CA PRO A 68 0.25 -7.71 -8.96
C PRO A 68 0.19 -7.57 -10.49
N PRO A 69 0.05 -8.67 -11.27
CA PRO A 69 -0.02 -8.51 -12.73
C PRO A 69 -1.24 -7.71 -13.20
N LYS A 70 -2.33 -7.76 -12.45
CA LYS A 70 -3.54 -7.01 -12.82
C LYS A 70 -3.31 -5.50 -12.79
N TYR A 71 -2.37 -5.04 -11.99
CA TYR A 71 -2.07 -3.61 -11.84
C TYR A 71 -0.71 -3.24 -12.44
N GLY A 72 -0.10 -4.16 -13.19
CA GLY A 72 1.15 -3.87 -13.90
C GLY A 72 2.33 -3.65 -12.99
N ILE A 73 2.38 -4.34 -11.85
CA ILE A 73 3.46 -4.18 -10.88
C ILE A 73 4.71 -4.86 -11.42
N ARG A 74 5.79 -4.08 -11.62
CA ARG A 74 7.06 -4.58 -12.17
C ARG A 74 8.22 -4.41 -11.22
N GLY A 75 8.15 -3.43 -10.34
CA GLY A 75 9.20 -3.17 -9.37
C GLY A 75 8.61 -3.03 -8.00
N ILE A 76 9.41 -3.27 -6.97
CA ILE A 76 8.97 -3.12 -5.59
C ILE A 76 10.01 -2.33 -4.79
N PRO A 77 9.57 -1.57 -3.76
CA PRO A 77 8.19 -1.41 -3.40
C PRO A 77 7.43 -0.57 -4.43
N THR A 78 6.17 -0.89 -4.67
CA THR A 78 5.24 -0.04 -5.39
C THR A 78 4.15 0.37 -4.42
N LEU A 79 3.88 1.66 -4.35
CA LEU A 79 2.85 2.22 -3.49
C LEU A 79 1.73 2.73 -4.39
N MET A 80 0.54 2.16 -4.22
CA MET A 80 -0.59 2.45 -5.09
C MET A 80 -1.76 2.90 -4.24
N LEU A 81 -2.28 4.09 -4.53
CA LEU A 81 -3.39 4.64 -3.78
C LEU A 81 -4.69 4.39 -4.52
N PHE A 82 -5.61 3.70 -3.84
CA PHE A 82 -6.95 3.42 -4.35
C PHE A 82 -7.96 4.34 -3.68
N LYS A 83 -8.93 4.79 -4.46
CA LYS A 83 -10.04 5.59 -3.94
C LYS A 83 -11.30 5.19 -4.69
N ASN A 84 -12.32 4.77 -3.93
CA ASN A 84 -13.58 4.29 -4.50
C ASN A 84 -13.38 3.15 -5.51
N GLY A 85 -12.42 2.26 -5.23
CA GLY A 85 -12.12 1.12 -6.09
C GLY A 85 -11.25 1.42 -7.30
N ASN A 86 -10.81 2.67 -7.48
CA ASN A 86 -9.99 3.08 -8.61
C ASN A 86 -8.59 3.46 -8.18
N VAL A 87 -7.61 3.18 -9.06
CA VAL A 87 -6.24 3.63 -8.83
C VAL A 87 -6.17 5.13 -9.06
N GLU A 88 -5.84 5.89 -8.02
CA GLU A 88 -5.70 7.34 -8.10
C GLU A 88 -4.28 7.74 -8.46
N ALA A 89 -3.29 7.09 -7.88
CA ALA A 89 -1.89 7.45 -8.06
C ALA A 89 -0.98 6.28 -7.69
N THR A 90 0.23 6.28 -8.26
CA THR A 90 1.20 5.21 -8.05
C THR A 90 2.60 5.81 -7.92
N LYS A 91 3.39 5.28 -6.98
CA LYS A 91 4.80 5.60 -6.84
C LYS A 91 5.60 4.32 -6.72
N VAL A 92 6.73 4.26 -7.41
CA VAL A 92 7.65 3.12 -7.36
C VAL A 92 8.91 3.54 -6.61
N GLY A 93 9.38 2.69 -5.71
CA GLY A 93 10.61 2.91 -4.97
C GLY A 93 10.37 3.39 -3.55
N ALA A 94 11.44 3.39 -2.75
CA ALA A 94 11.37 3.82 -1.36
C ALA A 94 11.33 5.35 -1.29
N LEU A 95 10.32 5.88 -0.61
CA LEU A 95 10.14 7.31 -0.42
C LEU A 95 10.43 7.67 1.03
N SER A 96 10.84 8.91 1.27
CA SER A 96 10.92 9.44 2.63
C SER A 96 9.50 9.62 3.18
N LYS A 97 9.39 9.77 4.50
CA LYS A 97 8.08 9.99 5.12
C LYS A 97 7.42 11.26 4.58
N SER A 98 8.19 12.35 4.42
CA SER A 98 7.62 13.60 3.92
C SER A 98 7.15 13.47 2.47
N GLN A 99 7.89 12.74 1.63
CA GLN A 99 7.47 12.50 0.26
C GLN A 99 6.19 11.66 0.22
N LEU A 100 6.11 10.66 1.09
CA LEU A 100 4.96 9.76 1.11
C LEU A 100 3.71 10.46 1.65
N THR A 101 3.85 11.27 2.70
CA THR A 101 2.71 12.04 3.21
C THR A 101 2.23 13.06 2.19
N ALA A 102 3.14 13.71 1.46
CA ALA A 102 2.76 14.64 0.39
C ALA A 102 1.98 13.91 -0.72
N PHE A 103 2.44 12.72 -1.09
CA PHE A 103 1.77 11.89 -2.08
C PHE A 103 0.35 11.52 -1.63
N ILE A 104 0.21 11.11 -0.39
CA ILE A 104 -1.09 10.75 0.17
C ILE A 104 -2.02 11.97 0.21
N ASP A 105 -1.54 13.08 0.78
CA ASP A 105 -2.36 14.26 0.98
C ASP A 105 -2.83 14.88 -0.33
N SER A 106 -2.06 14.71 -1.40
CA SER A 106 -2.43 15.21 -2.72
C SER A 106 -3.53 14.40 -3.38
N ASN A 107 -3.82 13.20 -2.89
CA ASN A 107 -4.69 12.25 -3.57
C ASN A 107 -5.85 11.74 -2.72
N ILE A 108 -5.95 12.15 -1.49
CA ILE A 108 -7.12 11.84 -0.67
C ILE A 108 -7.86 13.12 -0.26
#